data_3d00359cafc9a9d38a580aaad50d54d7
#
_entry.id   3d00359cafc9a9d38a580aaad50d54d7
#
_cell.length_a   1.000
_cell.length_b   1.000
_cell.length_c   1.000
_cell.angle_alpha   90.00
_cell.angle_beta   90.00
_cell.angle_gamma   90.00
#
_symmetry.space_group_name_H-M   'P 1'
#
loop_
_entity.id
_entity.type
_entity.pdbx_description
1 polymer ?
#
loop_
_entity_poly.entity_id
_entity_poly.type
_entity_poly.pdbx_seq_one_letter_code
_entity_poly.pdbx_strand_id
1 'polypeptide(L)'
;ANVKKSTIKQREQLMRLLKEDKLGARSIDTIKPSDAKEWALRMKDKGFSYNTINNHKRSLKASFYIAIQDDCVRKNPFDFKLSEVLENDTKEKVALTEEQEQALLSFIKTDNVYHKYYDDVLILLKTGLRISELCGLTVADIDFKNEVVIIDHQLLKSKEQGYYIETPKTKSGIRQVPLSRETIQAFQRVMKKRPKAEPFVIDGRGNFLFVNHKDKPKVAIDYNALFVRMVKKYNKHHKDNPLPHITPHTLRHTFCTRLASKNMNPKDLQYIMGHSNISITMNWYAHASIDTAKSEVQRLIA
;
A
#
# COMPACT_ATOMS: atom_id res chain seq x y z
N ALA A 1 -17.52 15.95 -8.93
CA ALA A 1 -16.94 14.65 -8.63
C ALA A 1 -16.66 14.56 -7.13
N ASN A 2 -17.15 13.49 -6.47
CA ASN A 2 -16.96 13.30 -5.03
C ASN A 2 -15.48 12.99 -4.75
N VAL A 3 -14.73 13.99 -4.33
CA VAL A 3 -13.30 13.85 -4.00
C VAL A 3 -13.16 13.23 -2.62
N LYS A 4 -12.37 12.15 -2.51
CA LYS A 4 -12.14 11.49 -1.20
C LYS A 4 -11.54 12.45 -0.17
N LYS A 5 -11.98 12.34 1.08
CA LYS A 5 -11.51 13.18 2.21
C LYS A 5 -9.99 13.20 2.37
N SER A 6 -9.33 12.07 2.15
CA SER A 6 -7.85 11.99 2.17
C SER A 6 -7.20 12.89 1.11
N THR A 7 -7.79 12.98 -0.07
CA THR A 7 -7.31 13.87 -1.15
C THR A 7 -7.54 15.34 -0.80
N ILE A 8 -8.67 15.66 -0.17
CA ILE A 8 -8.95 17.03 0.31
C ILE A 8 -7.90 17.44 1.33
N LYS A 9 -7.61 16.61 2.34
CA LYS A 9 -6.57 16.90 3.35
C LYS A 9 -5.18 17.11 2.74
N GLN A 10 -4.82 16.32 1.73
CA GLN A 10 -3.55 16.50 1.02
C GLN A 10 -3.50 17.84 0.27
N ARG A 11 -4.61 18.25 -0.35
CA ARG A 11 -4.70 19.55 -1.01
C ARG A 11 -4.64 20.70 -0.01
N GLU A 12 -5.33 20.60 1.11
CA GLU A 12 -5.28 21.60 2.20
C GLU A 12 -3.86 21.73 2.78
N GLN A 13 -3.15 20.63 2.94
CA GLN A 13 -1.74 20.64 3.35
C GLN A 13 -0.87 21.36 2.31
N LEU A 14 -1.04 21.06 1.03
CA LEU A 14 -0.32 21.74 -0.05
C LEU A 14 -0.64 23.24 -0.06
N MET A 15 -1.91 23.64 0.11
CA MET A 15 -2.30 25.05 0.18
C MET A 15 -1.65 25.78 1.36
N ARG A 16 -1.51 25.14 2.53
CA ARG A 16 -0.77 25.73 3.67
C ARG A 16 0.69 25.94 3.31
N LEU A 17 1.36 24.92 2.75
CA LEU A 17 2.76 25.03 2.32
C LEU A 17 2.98 26.13 1.28
N LEU A 18 2.03 26.32 0.35
CA LEU A 18 2.10 27.41 -0.64
C LEU A 18 1.93 28.79 0.01
N LYS A 19 1.00 28.94 0.96
CA LYS A 19 0.80 30.21 1.68
C LYS A 19 2.06 30.65 2.46
N GLU A 20 2.87 29.72 2.89
CA GLU A 20 4.13 29.93 3.59
C GLU A 20 5.33 30.10 2.63
N ASP A 21 5.14 29.91 1.33
CA ASP A 21 6.19 30.01 0.33
C ASP A 21 6.01 31.22 -0.58
N LYS A 22 7.11 31.86 -0.95
CA LYS A 22 7.09 33.04 -1.86
C LYS A 22 6.37 32.80 -3.19
N LEU A 23 6.25 31.51 -3.62
CA LEU A 23 5.51 31.15 -4.81
C LEU A 23 4.00 31.39 -4.65
N GLY A 24 3.44 31.14 -3.48
CA GLY A 24 2.00 31.31 -3.23
C GLY A 24 1.55 32.75 -3.10
N ALA A 25 2.48 33.69 -2.94
CA ALA A 25 2.20 35.14 -2.91
C ALA A 25 2.14 35.75 -4.32
N ARG A 26 2.51 35.01 -5.36
CA ARG A 26 2.55 35.52 -6.73
C ARG A 26 1.25 35.31 -7.48
N SER A 27 0.94 36.22 -8.39
CA SER A 27 -0.15 36.03 -9.34
C SER A 27 0.16 34.84 -10.26
N ILE A 28 -0.85 34.01 -10.54
CA ILE A 28 -0.71 32.74 -11.25
C ILE A 28 -0.13 32.91 -12.67
N ASP A 29 -0.46 34.00 -13.35
CA ASP A 29 0.00 34.37 -14.70
C ASP A 29 1.49 34.76 -14.75
N THR A 30 2.07 35.15 -13.60
CA THR A 30 3.47 35.57 -13.49
C THR A 30 4.43 34.44 -13.16
N ILE A 31 3.92 33.25 -12.81
CA ILE A 31 4.74 32.12 -12.40
C ILE A 31 5.39 31.47 -13.62
N LYS A 32 6.73 31.43 -13.62
CA LYS A 32 7.56 30.84 -14.68
C LYS A 32 8.03 29.42 -14.30
N PRO A 33 8.46 28.60 -15.26
CA PRO A 33 9.07 27.29 -14.96
C PRO A 33 10.27 27.36 -14.01
N SER A 34 11.08 28.44 -14.06
CA SER A 34 12.17 28.68 -13.11
C SER A 34 11.67 28.80 -11.67
N ASP A 35 10.58 29.53 -11.45
CA ASP A 35 10.00 29.71 -10.11
C ASP A 35 9.49 28.39 -9.55
N ALA A 36 8.89 27.55 -10.39
CA ALA A 36 8.41 26.21 -10.02
C ALA A 36 9.56 25.24 -9.70
N LYS A 37 10.68 25.34 -10.45
CA LYS A 37 11.91 24.57 -10.15
C LYS A 37 12.55 25.01 -8.83
N GLU A 38 12.68 26.33 -8.60
CA GLU A 38 13.17 26.87 -7.33
C GLU A 38 12.27 26.49 -6.14
N TRP A 39 10.95 26.46 -6.33
CA TRP A 39 10.03 25.96 -5.31
C TRP A 39 10.35 24.50 -4.95
N ALA A 40 10.63 23.63 -5.91
CA ALA A 40 10.99 22.24 -5.66
C ALA A 40 12.29 22.13 -4.84
N LEU A 41 13.31 22.98 -5.14
CA LEU A 41 14.56 23.06 -4.36
C LEU A 41 14.27 23.46 -2.90
N ARG A 42 13.50 24.54 -2.70
CA ARG A 42 13.13 24.98 -1.34
C ARG A 42 12.35 23.92 -0.57
N MET A 43 11.50 23.14 -1.24
CA MET A 43 10.82 22.00 -0.60
C MET A 43 11.81 20.92 -0.16
N LYS A 44 12.87 20.67 -0.96
CA LYS A 44 13.95 19.75 -0.58
C LYS A 44 14.73 20.27 0.63
N ASP A 45 15.06 21.55 0.66
CA ASP A 45 15.77 22.21 1.79
C ASP A 45 14.94 22.16 3.08
N LYS A 46 13.60 22.20 2.98
CA LYS A 46 12.68 21.96 4.10
C LYS A 46 12.60 20.50 4.55
N GLY A 47 13.37 19.60 3.94
CA GLY A 47 13.46 18.17 4.31
C GLY A 47 12.37 17.28 3.70
N PHE A 48 11.58 17.74 2.72
CA PHE A 48 10.61 16.88 2.05
C PHE A 48 11.30 15.85 1.14
N SER A 49 10.80 14.60 1.15
CA SER A 49 11.30 13.54 0.27
C SER A 49 10.95 13.84 -1.20
N TYR A 50 11.76 13.32 -2.13
CA TYR A 50 11.52 13.43 -3.56
C TYR A 50 10.07 13.05 -3.95
N ASN A 51 9.56 11.94 -3.42
CA ASN A 51 8.19 11.49 -3.70
C ASN A 51 7.11 12.47 -3.20
N THR A 52 7.32 13.09 -2.04
CA THR A 52 6.39 14.10 -1.51
C THR A 52 6.37 15.34 -2.41
N ILE A 53 7.54 15.82 -2.80
CA ILE A 53 7.68 16.97 -3.72
C ILE A 53 7.04 16.65 -5.06
N ASN A 54 7.27 15.45 -5.61
CA ASN A 54 6.68 15.03 -6.89
C ASN A 54 5.15 14.93 -6.82
N ASN A 55 4.58 14.46 -5.71
CA ASN A 55 3.14 14.41 -5.51
C ASN A 55 2.53 15.83 -5.42
N HIS A 56 3.18 16.75 -4.71
CA HIS A 56 2.76 18.14 -4.65
C HIS A 56 2.87 18.81 -6.03
N LYS A 57 3.99 18.61 -6.74
CA LYS A 57 4.17 19.07 -8.11
C LYS A 57 3.09 18.59 -9.06
N ARG A 58 2.71 17.30 -8.97
CA ARG A 58 1.60 16.73 -9.79
C ARG A 58 0.27 17.41 -9.49
N SER A 59 0.00 17.72 -8.22
CA SER A 59 -1.22 18.42 -7.82
C SER A 59 -1.25 19.85 -8.37
N LEU A 60 -0.13 20.58 -8.29
CA LEU A 60 0.02 21.91 -8.85
C LEU A 60 -0.08 21.88 -10.39
N LYS A 61 0.60 20.93 -11.03
CA LYS A 61 0.50 20.75 -12.49
C LYS A 61 -0.95 20.57 -12.93
N ALA A 62 -1.74 19.74 -12.20
CA ALA A 62 -3.15 19.54 -12.50
C ALA A 62 -3.97 20.85 -12.34
N SER A 63 -3.72 21.65 -11.31
CA SER A 63 -4.38 22.94 -11.10
C SER A 63 -4.04 23.95 -12.20
N PHE A 64 -2.79 24.00 -12.64
CA PHE A 64 -2.38 24.87 -13.75
C PHE A 64 -2.97 24.44 -15.10
N TYR A 65 -3.24 23.16 -15.33
CA TYR A 65 -3.98 22.75 -16.54
C TYR A 65 -5.42 23.25 -16.52
N ILE A 66 -6.08 23.33 -15.38
CA ILE A 66 -7.40 23.97 -15.27
C ILE A 66 -7.29 25.45 -15.60
N ALA A 67 -6.28 26.14 -15.04
CA ALA A 67 -6.05 27.57 -15.31
C ALA A 67 -5.73 27.85 -16.79
N ILE A 68 -5.13 26.91 -17.53
CA ILE A 68 -4.95 27.01 -18.98
C ILE A 68 -6.29 26.87 -19.70
N GLN A 69 -7.15 25.92 -19.28
CA GLN A 69 -8.49 25.73 -19.85
C GLN A 69 -9.40 26.96 -19.64
N ASP A 70 -9.17 27.69 -18.54
CA ASP A 70 -9.88 28.92 -18.19
C ASP A 70 -9.17 30.18 -18.71
N ASP A 71 -8.20 30.04 -19.65
CA ASP A 71 -7.41 31.13 -20.26
C ASP A 71 -6.67 32.06 -19.28
N CYS A 72 -6.49 31.62 -18.02
CA CYS A 72 -5.78 32.39 -17.01
C CYS A 72 -4.25 32.39 -17.21
N VAL A 73 -3.71 31.32 -17.83
CA VAL A 73 -2.28 31.15 -18.09
C VAL A 73 -2.06 30.45 -19.43
N ARG A 74 -0.95 30.77 -20.12
CA ARG A 74 -0.64 30.20 -21.46
C ARG A 74 0.11 28.87 -21.38
N LYS A 75 0.92 28.64 -20.37
CA LYS A 75 1.79 27.45 -20.21
C LYS A 75 1.79 26.99 -18.76
N ASN A 76 1.97 25.69 -18.57
CA ASN A 76 2.06 25.10 -17.26
C ASN A 76 3.51 25.17 -16.72
N PRO A 77 3.77 25.96 -15.65
CA PRO A 77 5.12 26.09 -15.09
C PRO A 77 5.63 24.82 -14.43
N PHE A 78 4.75 23.88 -14.08
CA PHE A 78 5.08 22.59 -13.46
C PHE A 78 5.24 21.46 -14.47
N ASP A 79 5.28 21.77 -15.78
CA ASP A 79 5.46 20.77 -16.84
C ASP A 79 6.95 20.52 -17.13
N PHE A 80 7.64 19.95 -16.13
CA PHE A 80 9.02 19.50 -16.20
C PHE A 80 9.18 18.17 -15.45
N LYS A 81 10.25 17.43 -15.74
CA LYS A 81 10.60 16.22 -14.96
C LYS A 81 11.31 16.65 -13.67
N LEU A 82 10.85 16.18 -12.52
CA LEU A 82 11.48 16.53 -11.24
C LEU A 82 12.94 16.05 -11.15
N SER A 83 13.28 14.94 -11.85
CA SER A 83 14.65 14.43 -11.96
C SER A 83 15.63 15.37 -12.67
N GLU A 84 15.16 16.38 -13.38
CA GLU A 84 16.00 17.43 -13.96
C GLU A 84 16.43 18.48 -12.93
N VAL A 85 15.81 18.48 -11.74
CA VAL A 85 16.01 19.50 -10.70
C VAL A 85 16.55 18.90 -9.42
N LEU A 86 16.08 17.70 -9.06
CA LEU A 86 16.41 17.00 -7.82
C LEU A 86 16.83 15.56 -8.12
N GLU A 87 17.86 15.10 -7.42
CA GLU A 87 18.20 13.68 -7.42
C GLU A 87 17.09 12.84 -6.78
N ASN A 88 16.78 11.71 -7.40
CA ASN A 88 15.79 10.79 -6.87
C ASN A 88 16.42 9.87 -5.81
N ASP A 89 16.36 10.29 -4.57
CA ASP A 89 16.84 9.55 -3.39
C ASP A 89 15.84 8.50 -2.86
N THR A 90 14.82 8.15 -3.64
CA THR A 90 13.80 7.18 -3.24
C THR A 90 14.41 5.79 -3.16
N LYS A 91 14.44 5.23 -1.95
CA LYS A 91 14.85 3.83 -1.76
C LYS A 91 13.83 2.90 -2.40
N GLU A 92 14.31 1.97 -3.20
CA GLU A 92 13.47 0.92 -3.74
C GLU A 92 12.86 0.07 -2.63
N LYS A 93 11.60 -0.28 -2.82
CA LYS A 93 10.94 -1.21 -1.91
C LYS A 93 11.36 -2.62 -2.31
N VAL A 94 12.10 -3.28 -1.46
CA VAL A 94 12.58 -4.63 -1.69
C VAL A 94 11.59 -5.64 -1.10
N ALA A 95 11.30 -6.70 -1.85
CA ALA A 95 10.57 -7.87 -1.34
C ALA A 95 11.44 -8.64 -0.36
N LEU A 96 10.83 -9.34 0.58
CA LEU A 96 11.56 -10.26 1.45
C LEU A 96 12.09 -11.45 0.63
N THR A 97 13.31 -11.86 0.90
CA THR A 97 13.82 -13.16 0.41
C THR A 97 13.07 -14.32 1.09
N GLU A 98 13.22 -15.53 0.58
CA GLU A 98 12.60 -16.70 1.21
C GLU A 98 13.15 -16.95 2.62
N GLU A 99 14.45 -16.74 2.82
CA GLU A 99 15.11 -16.85 4.12
C GLU A 99 14.58 -15.81 5.10
N GLN A 100 14.41 -14.56 4.66
CA GLN A 100 13.86 -13.49 5.48
C GLN A 100 12.39 -13.73 5.86
N GLU A 101 11.57 -14.26 4.93
CA GLU A 101 10.20 -14.66 5.23
C GLU A 101 10.15 -15.79 6.26
N GLN A 102 10.96 -16.84 6.07
CA GLN A 102 11.05 -17.95 7.00
C GLN A 102 11.54 -17.51 8.37
N ALA A 103 12.55 -16.65 8.43
CA ALA A 103 13.08 -16.08 9.67
C ALA A 103 12.00 -15.28 10.41
N LEU A 104 11.25 -14.42 9.69
CA LEU A 104 10.14 -13.66 10.24
C LEU A 104 9.05 -14.57 10.83
N LEU A 105 8.59 -15.55 10.05
CA LEU A 105 7.52 -16.46 10.47
C LEU A 105 7.95 -17.36 11.63
N SER A 106 9.18 -17.87 11.63
CA SER A 106 9.73 -18.67 12.71
C SER A 106 9.85 -17.88 14.01
N PHE A 107 10.35 -16.65 13.92
CA PHE A 107 10.42 -15.75 15.06
C PHE A 107 9.02 -15.46 15.64
N ILE A 108 8.06 -15.09 14.79
CA ILE A 108 6.70 -14.81 15.26
C ILE A 108 6.09 -16.03 15.94
N LYS A 109 6.29 -17.22 15.36
CA LYS A 109 5.72 -18.47 15.88
C LYS A 109 6.20 -18.82 17.29
N THR A 110 7.43 -18.49 17.63
CA THR A 110 8.07 -18.84 18.91
C THR A 110 8.09 -17.71 19.93
N ASP A 111 7.86 -16.46 19.52
CA ASP A 111 7.95 -15.30 20.41
C ASP A 111 6.71 -15.18 21.31
N ASN A 112 6.93 -15.01 22.61
CA ASN A 112 5.86 -14.94 23.62
C ASN A 112 4.90 -13.75 23.44
N VAL A 113 5.31 -12.69 22.75
CA VAL A 113 4.49 -11.49 22.52
C VAL A 113 3.81 -11.53 21.14
N TYR A 114 4.54 -12.01 20.13
CA TYR A 114 4.12 -11.88 18.73
C TYR A 114 3.43 -13.13 18.16
N HIS A 115 3.49 -14.29 18.82
CA HIS A 115 2.85 -15.54 18.34
C HIS A 115 1.36 -15.39 18.00
N LYS A 116 0.66 -14.52 18.71
CA LYS A 116 -0.77 -14.23 18.46
C LYS A 116 -1.04 -13.53 17.12
N TYR A 117 -0.01 -12.96 16.48
CA TYR A 117 -0.11 -12.30 15.18
C TYR A 117 0.38 -13.17 14.02
N TYR A 118 0.75 -14.43 14.29
CA TYR A 118 1.27 -15.33 13.27
C TYR A 118 0.29 -15.50 12.10
N ASP A 119 -0.98 -15.76 12.40
CA ASP A 119 -2.00 -15.94 11.36
C ASP A 119 -2.27 -14.64 10.59
N ASP A 120 -2.26 -13.47 11.23
CA ASP A 120 -2.41 -12.16 10.59
C ASP A 120 -1.30 -11.93 9.54
N VAL A 121 -0.05 -12.19 9.94
CA VAL A 121 1.14 -12.01 9.07
C VAL A 121 1.15 -13.03 7.94
N LEU A 122 0.83 -14.29 8.23
CA LEU A 122 0.76 -15.36 7.23
C LEU A 122 -0.30 -15.04 6.17
N ILE A 123 -1.50 -14.62 6.57
CA ILE A 123 -2.57 -14.23 5.64
C ILE A 123 -2.09 -13.09 4.74
N LEU A 124 -1.47 -12.04 5.28
CA LEU A 124 -0.92 -10.94 4.48
C LEU A 124 0.11 -11.41 3.45
N LEU A 125 1.03 -12.29 3.87
CA LEU A 125 2.08 -12.86 3.00
C LEU A 125 1.53 -13.77 1.90
N LYS A 126 0.42 -14.48 2.16
CA LYS A 126 -0.12 -15.49 1.24
C LYS A 126 -1.30 -14.98 0.40
N THR A 127 -1.82 -13.79 0.68
CA THR A 127 -2.96 -13.20 -0.07
C THR A 127 -2.62 -11.88 -0.74
N GLY A 128 -1.58 -11.20 -0.29
CA GLY A 128 -1.21 -9.88 -0.79
C GLY A 128 -2.26 -8.79 -0.54
N LEU A 129 -3.17 -8.97 0.40
CA LEU A 129 -4.19 -7.98 0.76
C LEU A 129 -3.58 -6.65 1.20
N ARG A 130 -4.28 -5.55 0.91
CA ARG A 130 -3.95 -4.27 1.55
C ARG A 130 -4.31 -4.34 3.03
N ILE A 131 -3.52 -3.70 3.87
CA ILE A 131 -3.77 -3.76 5.32
C ILE A 131 -5.17 -3.26 5.70
N SER A 132 -5.69 -2.26 5.03
CA SER A 132 -7.06 -1.77 5.27
C SER A 132 -8.14 -2.74 4.79
N GLU A 133 -7.88 -3.54 3.76
CA GLU A 133 -8.72 -4.64 3.32
C GLU A 133 -8.73 -5.75 4.39
N LEU A 134 -7.54 -6.20 4.84
CA LEU A 134 -7.45 -7.20 5.93
C LEU A 134 -8.21 -6.74 7.17
N CYS A 135 -8.01 -5.51 7.62
CA CYS A 135 -8.69 -4.97 8.80
C CYS A 135 -10.22 -4.92 8.64
N GLY A 136 -10.70 -4.79 7.40
CA GLY A 136 -12.11 -4.75 7.07
C GLY A 136 -12.79 -6.12 7.00
N LEU A 137 -12.02 -7.21 6.87
CA LEU A 137 -12.59 -8.55 6.69
C LEU A 137 -13.49 -8.96 7.83
N THR A 138 -14.66 -9.46 7.48
CA THR A 138 -15.64 -10.08 8.35
C THR A 138 -15.71 -11.59 8.12
N VAL A 139 -16.43 -12.30 8.96
CA VAL A 139 -16.67 -13.75 8.79
C VAL A 139 -17.37 -14.05 7.45
N ALA A 140 -18.25 -13.16 7.00
CA ALA A 140 -19.02 -13.34 5.75
C ALA A 140 -18.16 -13.19 4.49
N ASP A 141 -16.99 -12.58 4.57
CA ASP A 141 -16.11 -12.37 3.42
C ASP A 141 -15.26 -13.61 3.06
N ILE A 142 -15.28 -14.66 3.89
CA ILE A 142 -14.51 -15.88 3.66
C ILE A 142 -15.43 -16.99 3.14
N ASP A 143 -15.26 -17.34 1.88
CA ASP A 143 -15.98 -18.47 1.27
C ASP A 143 -15.08 -19.71 1.26
N PHE A 144 -15.24 -20.55 2.28
CA PHE A 144 -14.48 -21.80 2.41
C PHE A 144 -14.86 -22.85 1.39
N LYS A 145 -16.07 -22.80 0.84
CA LYS A 145 -16.54 -23.75 -0.17
C LYS A 145 -15.84 -23.52 -1.52
N ASN A 146 -15.73 -22.24 -1.90
CA ASN A 146 -15.06 -21.85 -3.14
C ASN A 146 -13.57 -21.49 -2.93
N GLU A 147 -13.06 -21.61 -1.70
CA GLU A 147 -11.67 -21.32 -1.33
C GLU A 147 -11.21 -19.91 -1.72
N VAL A 148 -12.06 -18.91 -1.47
CA VAL A 148 -11.76 -17.50 -1.79
C VAL A 148 -12.06 -16.56 -0.63
N VAL A 149 -11.35 -15.43 -0.59
CA VAL A 149 -11.73 -14.26 0.21
C VAL A 149 -12.27 -13.17 -0.70
N ILE A 150 -13.42 -12.61 -0.34
CA ILE A 150 -14.12 -11.56 -1.07
C ILE A 150 -13.64 -10.20 -0.56
N ILE A 151 -13.17 -9.37 -1.47
CA ILE A 151 -12.70 -8.01 -1.17
C ILE A 151 -13.62 -7.02 -1.88
N ASP A 152 -14.50 -6.38 -1.15
CA ASP A 152 -15.43 -5.37 -1.64
C ASP A 152 -15.41 -4.08 -0.81
N HIS A 153 -14.62 -4.07 0.26
CA HIS A 153 -14.51 -2.94 1.18
C HIS A 153 -13.15 -2.90 1.91
N GLN A 154 -12.94 -1.82 2.63
CA GLN A 154 -11.79 -1.62 3.52
C GLN A 154 -12.23 -0.88 4.78
N LEU A 155 -11.59 -1.18 5.91
CA LEU A 155 -11.80 -0.48 7.17
C LEU A 155 -10.75 0.62 7.33
N LEU A 156 -11.24 1.80 7.64
CA LEU A 156 -10.43 2.98 7.92
C LEU A 156 -10.82 3.57 9.28
N LYS A 157 -9.92 4.42 9.80
CA LYS A 157 -10.17 5.19 11.02
C LYS A 157 -9.59 6.58 10.88
N SER A 158 -10.38 7.60 11.23
CA SER A 158 -9.91 8.99 11.32
C SER A 158 -10.22 9.57 12.70
N LYS A 159 -9.59 10.72 13.01
CA LYS A 159 -9.87 11.43 14.26
C LYS A 159 -11.29 11.99 14.29
N GLU A 160 -11.81 12.42 13.14
CA GLU A 160 -13.10 13.09 13.02
C GLU A 160 -14.29 12.13 12.96
N GLN A 161 -14.13 10.98 12.29
CA GLN A 161 -15.22 10.03 12.04
C GLN A 161 -15.15 8.76 12.90
N GLY A 162 -14.03 8.53 13.59
CA GLY A 162 -13.80 7.23 14.19
C GLY A 162 -13.56 6.15 13.13
N TYR A 163 -14.13 4.97 13.33
CA TYR A 163 -14.10 3.87 12.35
C TYR A 163 -15.14 4.10 11.25
N TYR A 164 -14.79 3.77 10.01
CA TYR A 164 -15.71 3.80 8.89
C TYR A 164 -15.28 2.81 7.80
N ILE A 165 -16.26 2.34 7.03
CA ILE A 165 -16.05 1.47 5.87
C ILE A 165 -15.97 2.31 4.60
N GLU A 166 -15.07 1.96 3.72
CA GLU A 166 -14.93 2.59 2.42
C GLU A 166 -14.87 1.53 1.33
N THR A 167 -15.66 1.69 0.28
CA THR A 167 -15.57 0.83 -0.90
C THR A 167 -14.30 1.13 -1.70
N PRO A 168 -13.75 0.18 -2.47
CA PRO A 168 -12.64 0.43 -3.37
C PRO A 168 -12.90 1.57 -4.35
N LYS A 169 -11.85 2.30 -4.73
CA LYS A 169 -11.96 3.44 -5.67
C LYS A 169 -12.32 3.02 -7.09
N THR A 170 -12.02 1.81 -7.45
CA THR A 170 -12.17 1.27 -8.82
C THR A 170 -12.84 -0.09 -8.77
N LYS A 171 -13.51 -0.46 -9.87
CA LYS A 171 -14.12 -1.81 -10.03
C LYS A 171 -13.08 -2.92 -9.81
N SER A 172 -11.82 -2.73 -10.23
CA SER A 172 -10.73 -3.68 -10.02
C SER A 172 -10.34 -3.88 -8.55
N GLY A 173 -10.78 -2.98 -7.66
CA GLY A 173 -10.62 -3.15 -6.22
C GLY A 173 -11.56 -4.17 -5.62
N ILE A 174 -12.72 -4.43 -6.26
CA ILE A 174 -13.67 -5.48 -5.89
C ILE A 174 -13.22 -6.75 -6.60
N ARG A 175 -12.86 -7.78 -5.82
CA ARG A 175 -12.29 -9.00 -6.36
C ARG A 175 -12.40 -10.15 -5.37
N GLN A 176 -12.20 -11.35 -5.89
CA GLN A 176 -11.99 -12.55 -5.09
C GLN A 176 -10.51 -12.95 -5.14
N VAL A 177 -9.93 -13.28 -4.00
CA VAL A 177 -8.55 -13.73 -3.92
C VAL A 177 -8.56 -15.21 -3.54
N PRO A 178 -7.99 -16.10 -4.38
CA PRO A 178 -7.91 -17.52 -4.08
C PRO A 178 -7.08 -17.80 -2.81
N LEU A 179 -7.50 -18.76 -2.03
CA LEU A 179 -6.88 -19.15 -0.78
C LEU A 179 -6.15 -20.50 -0.93
N SER A 180 -4.89 -20.55 -0.53
CA SER A 180 -4.19 -21.82 -0.36
C SER A 180 -4.71 -22.55 0.88
N ARG A 181 -4.50 -23.86 0.95
CA ARG A 181 -4.84 -24.68 2.13
C ARG A 181 -4.28 -24.13 3.43
N GLU A 182 -3.04 -23.65 3.40
CA GLU A 182 -2.38 -23.01 4.54
C GLU A 182 -3.12 -21.74 5.00
N THR A 183 -3.57 -20.92 4.04
CA THR A 183 -4.30 -19.67 4.30
C THR A 183 -5.70 -19.95 4.84
N ILE A 184 -6.38 -20.99 4.31
CA ILE A 184 -7.68 -21.46 4.82
C ILE A 184 -7.56 -21.83 6.29
N GLN A 185 -6.56 -22.63 6.64
CA GLN A 185 -6.30 -23.03 8.04
C GLN A 185 -6.00 -21.81 8.93
N ALA A 186 -5.27 -20.82 8.41
CA ALA A 186 -5.01 -19.59 9.16
C ALA A 186 -6.32 -18.81 9.44
N PHE A 187 -7.19 -18.65 8.45
CA PHE A 187 -8.50 -18.02 8.65
C PHE A 187 -9.37 -18.80 9.65
N GLN A 188 -9.39 -20.12 9.59
CA GLN A 188 -10.10 -20.97 10.57
C GLN A 188 -9.58 -20.74 11.99
N ARG A 189 -8.24 -20.65 12.19
CA ARG A 189 -7.66 -20.34 13.49
C ARG A 189 -8.01 -18.94 13.97
N VAL A 190 -8.00 -17.95 13.08
CA VAL A 190 -8.42 -16.57 13.41
C VAL A 190 -9.90 -16.57 13.85
N MET A 191 -10.78 -17.22 13.11
CA MET A 191 -12.20 -17.30 13.44
C MET A 191 -12.45 -17.99 14.79
N LYS A 192 -11.73 -19.08 15.07
CA LYS A 192 -11.84 -19.83 16.34
C LYS A 192 -11.41 -18.99 17.55
N LYS A 193 -10.42 -18.08 17.35
CA LYS A 193 -9.90 -17.20 18.41
C LYS A 193 -10.75 -15.96 18.65
N ARG A 194 -11.78 -15.72 17.83
CA ARG A 194 -12.63 -14.53 17.99
C ARG A 194 -13.40 -14.61 19.31
N PRO A 195 -13.57 -13.47 20.00
CA PRO A 195 -14.45 -13.37 21.15
C PRO A 195 -15.89 -13.72 20.76
N LYS A 196 -16.61 -14.35 21.69
CA LYS A 196 -18.06 -14.64 21.56
C LYS A 196 -18.93 -13.47 22.07
N ALA A 197 -18.44 -12.24 21.95
CA ALA A 197 -19.14 -11.04 22.36
C ALA A 197 -20.09 -10.53 21.27
N GLU A 198 -20.98 -9.60 21.63
CA GLU A 198 -21.80 -8.89 20.64
C GLU A 198 -20.91 -8.20 19.60
N PRO A 199 -21.26 -8.32 18.29
CA PRO A 199 -20.42 -7.78 17.23
C PRO A 199 -20.35 -6.26 17.30
N PHE A 200 -19.14 -5.71 17.24
CA PHE A 200 -18.95 -4.29 17.00
C PHE A 200 -19.32 -3.97 15.56
N VAL A 201 -20.39 -3.20 15.35
CA VAL A 201 -20.93 -2.88 14.01
C VAL A 201 -20.41 -1.53 13.52
N ILE A 202 -19.94 -1.48 12.29
CA ILE A 202 -19.46 -0.27 11.60
C ILE A 202 -20.11 -0.21 10.21
N ASP A 203 -20.88 0.83 9.95
CA ASP A 203 -21.56 1.05 8.66
C ASP A 203 -22.32 -0.21 8.16
N GLY A 204 -23.04 -0.88 9.08
CA GLY A 204 -23.84 -2.08 8.81
C GLY A 204 -23.03 -3.39 8.73
N ARG A 205 -21.70 -3.38 8.89
CA ARG A 205 -20.86 -4.57 8.91
C ARG A 205 -20.42 -4.90 10.33
N GLY A 206 -20.50 -6.16 10.69
CA GLY A 206 -20.10 -6.69 11.99
C GLY A 206 -19.26 -7.96 11.82
N ASN A 207 -18.91 -8.58 12.97
CA ASN A 207 -18.13 -9.82 12.95
C ASN A 207 -16.76 -9.71 12.28
N PHE A 208 -16.05 -8.60 12.50
CA PHE A 208 -14.70 -8.41 12.00
C PHE A 208 -13.76 -9.51 12.50
N LEU A 209 -12.87 -9.99 11.62
CA LEU A 209 -11.95 -11.08 11.93
C LEU A 209 -10.77 -10.63 12.80
N PHE A 210 -10.23 -9.46 12.54
CA PHE A 210 -9.00 -8.97 13.16
C PHE A 210 -9.32 -7.91 14.21
N VAL A 211 -9.50 -8.33 15.44
CA VAL A 211 -9.87 -7.47 16.57
C VAL A 211 -8.72 -7.30 17.57
N ASN A 212 -8.76 -6.23 18.34
CA ASN A 212 -7.83 -6.00 19.45
C ASN A 212 -8.37 -6.62 20.76
N HIS A 213 -7.64 -6.42 21.87
CA HIS A 213 -8.02 -6.94 23.19
C HIS A 213 -9.31 -6.34 23.77
N LYS A 214 -9.86 -5.29 23.16
CA LYS A 214 -11.14 -4.65 23.50
C LYS A 214 -12.23 -4.99 22.48
N ASP A 215 -12.07 -6.06 21.72
CA ASP A 215 -12.96 -6.56 20.67
C ASP A 215 -13.29 -5.53 19.56
N LYS A 216 -12.49 -4.44 19.51
CA LYS A 216 -12.61 -3.46 18.43
C LYS A 216 -11.71 -3.88 17.25
N PRO A 217 -12.17 -3.67 16.02
CA PRO A 217 -11.37 -3.97 14.85
C PRO A 217 -10.01 -3.27 14.89
N LYS A 218 -8.95 -4.00 14.55
CA LYS A 218 -7.61 -3.43 14.32
C LYS A 218 -7.64 -2.56 13.06
N VAL A 219 -6.76 -1.57 13.00
CA VAL A 219 -6.60 -0.68 11.84
C VAL A 219 -5.15 -0.65 11.37
N ALA A 220 -4.90 -0.09 10.19
CA ALA A 220 -3.59 -0.07 9.56
C ALA A 220 -2.46 0.46 10.48
N ILE A 221 -2.76 1.46 11.31
CA ILE A 221 -1.77 2.03 12.24
C ILE A 221 -1.31 1.05 13.32
N ASP A 222 -2.21 0.16 13.77
CA ASP A 222 -1.88 -0.86 14.76
C ASP A 222 -0.83 -1.84 14.21
N TYR A 223 -1.01 -2.26 12.96
CA TYR A 223 -0.06 -3.15 12.27
C TYR A 223 1.27 -2.46 11.94
N ASN A 224 1.25 -1.20 11.50
CA ASN A 224 2.49 -0.46 11.27
C ASN A 224 3.32 -0.38 12.56
N ALA A 225 2.71 -0.02 13.68
CA ALA A 225 3.37 0.00 14.97
C ALA A 225 3.85 -1.39 15.45
N LEU A 226 3.07 -2.44 15.13
CA LEU A 226 3.40 -3.82 15.41
C LEU A 226 4.69 -4.24 14.68
N PHE A 227 4.76 -4.04 13.35
CA PHE A 227 5.93 -4.44 12.55
C PHE A 227 7.19 -3.71 12.98
N VAL A 228 7.12 -2.40 13.25
CA VAL A 228 8.28 -1.64 13.73
C VAL A 228 8.85 -2.26 15.02
N ARG A 229 8.00 -2.57 16.00
CA ARG A 229 8.42 -3.17 17.28
C ARG A 229 8.91 -4.61 17.10
N MET A 230 8.26 -5.39 16.27
CA MET A 230 8.58 -6.78 15.96
C MET A 230 9.95 -6.90 15.31
N VAL A 231 10.21 -6.15 14.25
CA VAL A 231 11.50 -6.13 13.55
C VAL A 231 12.62 -5.61 14.45
N LYS A 232 12.36 -4.57 15.25
CA LYS A 232 13.33 -4.08 16.24
C LYS A 232 13.72 -5.16 17.27
N LYS A 233 12.74 -5.94 17.75
CA LYS A 233 13.00 -7.04 18.69
C LYS A 233 13.80 -8.15 18.03
N TYR A 234 13.40 -8.57 16.81
CA TYR A 234 14.15 -9.57 16.05
C TYR A 234 15.62 -9.16 15.85
N ASN A 235 15.85 -7.97 15.31
CA ASN A 235 17.18 -7.49 14.96
C ASN A 235 18.09 -7.28 16.19
N LYS A 236 17.52 -7.06 17.38
CA LYS A 236 18.29 -7.00 18.64
C LYS A 236 19.00 -8.32 18.94
N HIS A 237 18.38 -9.46 18.57
CA HIS A 237 18.88 -10.82 18.85
C HIS A 237 19.55 -11.49 17.64
N HIS A 238 19.40 -10.93 16.43
CA HIS A 238 19.91 -11.49 15.18
C HIS A 238 20.73 -10.44 14.41
N LYS A 239 21.82 -9.98 15.01
CA LYS A 239 22.66 -8.89 14.47
C LYS A 239 23.33 -9.27 13.15
N ASP A 240 23.68 -10.55 12.98
CA ASP A 240 24.39 -11.06 11.79
C ASP A 240 23.45 -11.28 10.59
N ASN A 241 22.16 -11.39 10.84
CA ASN A 241 21.14 -11.56 9.79
C ASN A 241 19.88 -10.74 10.12
N PRO A 242 19.99 -9.39 10.08
CA PRO A 242 18.85 -8.54 10.43
C PRO A 242 17.79 -8.54 9.35
N LEU A 243 16.52 -8.48 9.79
CA LEU A 243 15.41 -8.23 8.89
C LEU A 243 15.39 -6.77 8.44
N PRO A 244 15.03 -6.51 7.17
CA PRO A 244 14.86 -5.15 6.67
C PRO A 244 13.67 -4.46 7.35
N HIS A 245 13.45 -3.17 7.01
CA HIS A 245 12.23 -2.49 7.45
C HIS A 245 10.99 -3.14 6.81
N ILE A 246 10.17 -3.78 7.63
CA ILE A 246 8.96 -4.49 7.21
C ILE A 246 7.72 -3.69 7.54
N THR A 247 6.83 -3.58 6.58
CA THR A 247 5.49 -3.01 6.70
C THR A 247 4.47 -3.97 6.11
N PRO A 248 3.17 -3.82 6.35
CA PRO A 248 2.15 -4.61 5.64
C PRO A 248 2.29 -4.50 4.11
N HIS A 249 2.73 -3.34 3.62
CA HIS A 249 2.97 -3.14 2.20
C HIS A 249 4.18 -3.93 1.68
N THR A 250 5.21 -4.14 2.51
CA THR A 250 6.35 -5.02 2.20
C THR A 250 5.88 -6.46 2.00
N LEU A 251 4.96 -6.96 2.85
CA LEU A 251 4.41 -8.31 2.72
C LEU A 251 3.61 -8.49 1.43
N ARG A 252 2.78 -7.50 1.11
CA ARG A 252 2.06 -7.47 -0.16
C ARG A 252 3.01 -7.41 -1.37
N HIS A 253 4.08 -6.64 -1.25
CA HIS A 253 5.16 -6.57 -2.24
C HIS A 253 5.80 -7.96 -2.43
N THR A 254 6.17 -8.63 -1.35
CA THR A 254 6.75 -9.98 -1.36
C THR A 254 5.83 -10.99 -2.06
N PHE A 255 4.53 -10.97 -1.75
CA PHE A 255 3.54 -11.81 -2.43
C PHE A 255 3.53 -11.57 -3.94
N CYS A 256 3.46 -10.31 -4.37
CA CYS A 256 3.42 -9.93 -5.78
C CYS A 256 4.69 -10.37 -6.53
N THR A 257 5.88 -10.06 -5.98
CA THR A 257 7.17 -10.45 -6.56
C THR A 257 7.29 -11.96 -6.69
N ARG A 258 6.88 -12.71 -5.66
CA ARG A 258 6.94 -14.18 -5.66
C ARG A 258 6.06 -14.80 -6.74
N LEU A 259 4.84 -14.30 -6.92
CA LEU A 259 3.97 -14.82 -7.98
C LEU A 259 4.49 -14.44 -9.38
N ALA A 260 5.02 -13.23 -9.52
CA ALA A 260 5.65 -12.80 -10.77
C ALA A 260 6.89 -13.64 -11.11
N SER A 261 7.76 -13.93 -10.14
CA SER A 261 8.96 -14.77 -10.34
C SER A 261 8.63 -16.23 -10.66
N LYS A 262 7.41 -16.68 -10.31
CA LYS A 262 6.88 -18.00 -10.69
C LYS A 262 6.11 -17.98 -12.01
N ASN A 263 6.27 -16.93 -12.81
CA ASN A 263 5.65 -16.77 -14.13
C ASN A 263 4.11 -16.81 -14.11
N MET A 264 3.48 -16.32 -13.03
CA MET A 264 2.03 -16.16 -13.02
C MET A 264 1.60 -15.20 -14.15
N ASN A 265 0.49 -15.49 -14.82
CA ASN A 265 0.00 -14.58 -15.85
C ASN A 265 -0.17 -13.15 -15.30
N PRO A 266 0.38 -12.10 -15.96
CA PRO A 266 0.30 -10.73 -15.45
C PRO A 266 -1.12 -10.20 -15.27
N LYS A 267 -2.10 -10.66 -16.07
CA LYS A 267 -3.50 -10.29 -15.93
C LYS A 267 -4.14 -10.89 -14.68
N ASP A 268 -3.82 -12.15 -14.39
CA ASP A 268 -4.30 -12.83 -13.17
C ASP A 268 -3.69 -12.18 -11.93
N LEU A 269 -2.39 -11.86 -11.97
CA LEU A 269 -1.74 -11.14 -10.89
C LEU A 269 -2.31 -9.72 -10.72
N GLN A 270 -2.60 -9.01 -11.82
CA GLN A 270 -3.29 -7.71 -11.78
C GLN A 270 -4.64 -7.82 -11.07
N TYR A 271 -5.43 -8.85 -11.42
CA TYR A 271 -6.74 -9.11 -10.82
C TYR A 271 -6.61 -9.37 -9.32
N ILE A 272 -5.79 -10.35 -8.91
CA ILE A 272 -5.59 -10.71 -7.49
C ILE A 272 -5.11 -9.51 -6.67
N MET A 273 -4.18 -8.73 -7.22
CA MET A 273 -3.65 -7.55 -6.56
C MET A 273 -4.64 -6.36 -6.56
N GLY A 274 -5.68 -6.38 -7.38
CA GLY A 274 -6.62 -5.27 -7.53
C GLY A 274 -5.93 -3.99 -8.02
N HIS A 275 -5.06 -4.11 -9.03
CA HIS A 275 -4.39 -2.98 -9.66
C HIS A 275 -5.24 -2.45 -10.82
N SER A 276 -5.59 -1.17 -10.79
CA SER A 276 -6.38 -0.53 -11.83
C SER A 276 -5.63 -0.37 -13.16
N ASN A 277 -4.29 -0.34 -13.11
CA ASN A 277 -3.43 -0.23 -14.28
C ASN A 277 -2.45 -1.40 -14.30
N ILE A 278 -2.37 -2.11 -15.45
CA ILE A 278 -1.46 -3.23 -15.66
C ILE A 278 0.02 -2.82 -15.52
N SER A 279 0.38 -1.58 -15.84
CA SER A 279 1.74 -1.08 -15.71
C SER A 279 2.29 -1.22 -14.28
N ILE A 280 1.40 -1.11 -13.27
CA ILE A 280 1.80 -1.34 -11.87
C ILE A 280 2.23 -2.79 -11.66
N THR A 281 1.55 -3.74 -12.29
CA THR A 281 1.86 -5.17 -12.20
C THR A 281 3.09 -5.50 -13.03
N MET A 282 3.23 -4.92 -14.22
CA MET A 282 4.37 -5.18 -15.11
C MET A 282 5.72 -4.79 -14.52
N ASN A 283 5.77 -3.81 -13.62
CA ASN A 283 7.00 -3.45 -12.90
C ASN A 283 7.61 -4.62 -12.11
N TRP A 284 6.84 -5.67 -11.80
CA TRP A 284 7.29 -6.88 -11.11
C TRP A 284 7.87 -7.93 -12.05
N TYR A 285 7.60 -7.81 -13.35
CA TYR A 285 8.12 -8.69 -14.41
C TYR A 285 9.32 -8.08 -15.13
N ALA A 286 9.86 -6.96 -14.65
CA ALA A 286 10.89 -6.16 -15.32
C ALA A 286 12.30 -6.83 -15.37
N HIS A 287 12.45 -8.04 -14.83
CA HIS A 287 13.72 -8.78 -14.84
C HIS A 287 13.77 -9.85 -15.95
N ALA A 288 13.24 -9.52 -17.13
CA ALA A 288 13.44 -10.38 -18.30
C ALA A 288 14.92 -10.38 -18.69
N SER A 289 15.58 -11.54 -18.60
CA SER A 289 16.92 -11.79 -19.13
C SER A 289 16.82 -12.68 -20.36
N ILE A 290 17.86 -12.69 -21.19
CA ILE A 290 17.92 -13.60 -22.33
C ILE A 290 17.82 -15.07 -21.89
N ASP A 291 18.33 -15.40 -20.71
CA ASP A 291 18.30 -16.78 -20.19
C ASP A 291 16.90 -17.18 -19.76
N THR A 292 16.15 -16.26 -19.11
CA THR A 292 14.72 -16.50 -18.79
C THR A 292 13.89 -16.58 -20.06
N ALA A 293 14.16 -15.77 -21.09
CA ALA A 293 13.48 -15.86 -22.37
C ALA A 293 13.77 -17.19 -23.09
N LYS A 294 15.02 -17.68 -23.09
CA LYS A 294 15.37 -18.97 -23.68
C LYS A 294 14.67 -20.15 -22.98
N SER A 295 14.68 -20.17 -21.66
CA SER A 295 14.04 -21.24 -20.89
C SER A 295 12.52 -21.25 -21.11
N GLU A 296 11.89 -20.08 -21.25
CA GLU A 296 10.46 -19.98 -21.51
C GLU A 296 10.10 -20.41 -22.93
N VAL A 297 10.92 -20.04 -23.93
CA VAL A 297 10.76 -20.52 -25.32
C VAL A 297 10.89 -22.04 -25.37
N GLN A 298 11.88 -22.63 -24.72
CA GLN A 298 12.05 -24.09 -24.66
C GLN A 298 10.85 -24.77 -24.01
N ARG A 299 10.32 -24.20 -22.92
CA ARG A 299 9.13 -24.74 -22.22
C ARG A 299 7.87 -24.73 -23.09
N LEU A 300 7.71 -23.72 -23.96
CA LEU A 300 6.49 -23.53 -24.77
C LEU A 300 6.53 -24.25 -26.12
N ILE A 301 7.72 -24.56 -26.62
CA ILE A 301 7.91 -25.21 -27.95
C ILE A 301 8.25 -26.69 -27.82
N ALA A 302 8.66 -27.16 -26.64
CA ALA A 302 8.86 -28.59 -26.35
C ALA A 302 7.52 -29.30 -26.09
#